data_5c519075869fd6b18fd580dfbb2dcecf
#
_entry.id   5c519075869fd6b18fd580dfbb2dcecf
#
_cell.length_a   1.000
_cell.length_b   1.000
_cell.length_c   1.000
_cell.angle_alpha   90.00
_cell.angle_beta   90.00
_cell.angle_gamma   90.00
#
_symmetry.space_group_name_H-M   'P 1'
#
loop_
_entity.id
_entity.type
_entity.pdbx_description
1 polymer ?
#
loop_
_entity_poly.entity_id
_entity_poly.type
_entity_poly.pdbx_seq_one_letter_code
_entity_poly.pdbx_strand_id
1 'polypeptide(L)'
;MLFFNYEEYRFIVYALSGLIFLLYLFLCLRKSAWLRAFGQRSLINRFSKIPKIHRNLLKGACMSAACCALGLVVLQPKWQTTRDHYEKQGLEIVFVLDVSTSMLAEDVKPNRLQRAKTEIARLVQGLEGDRVGLMVFAARAFSLLPYPTNDYERVFLRILNMINENYVRFVPYGTNIGNAFILAMDTFSK
;
A
#
# COMPACT_ATOMS: atom_id res chain seq x y z
N MET A 1 -0.99 -0.36 15.46
CA MET A 1 -0.29 0.39 14.40
C MET A 1 -0.20 1.84 14.82
N LEU A 2 0.99 2.31 15.19
CA LEU A 2 1.21 3.69 15.62
C LEU A 2 1.30 4.56 14.35
N PHE A 3 0.21 5.20 13.98
CA PHE A 3 0.24 6.30 13.02
C PHE A 3 0.86 7.50 13.74
N PHE A 4 2.16 7.68 13.58
CA PHE A 4 2.82 8.91 14.01
C PHE A 4 2.32 10.05 13.13
N ASN A 5 1.70 11.03 13.78
CA ASN A 5 1.21 12.25 13.14
C ASN A 5 2.43 13.09 12.75
N TYR A 6 2.96 12.93 11.52
CA TYR A 6 4.19 13.54 11.02
C TYR A 6 4.14 15.10 11.01
N GLU A 7 2.97 15.67 11.05
CA GLU A 7 2.78 17.13 11.04
C GLU A 7 3.35 17.79 12.29
N GLU A 8 3.16 17.21 13.46
CA GLU A 8 3.66 17.80 14.72
C GLU A 8 5.19 17.77 14.83
N TYR A 9 5.84 16.75 14.27
CA TYR A 9 7.29 16.63 14.33
C TYR A 9 8.03 17.58 13.41
N ARG A 10 7.41 18.12 12.39
CA ARG A 10 7.99 19.12 11.49
C ARG A 10 8.36 20.39 12.26
N PHE A 11 7.48 20.86 13.14
CA PHE A 11 7.74 22.03 13.98
C PHE A 11 8.91 21.80 14.94
N ILE A 12 9.02 20.59 15.51
CA ILE A 12 10.11 20.23 16.42
C ILE A 12 11.47 20.26 15.69
N VAL A 13 11.55 19.75 14.47
CA VAL A 13 12.79 19.76 13.67
C VAL A 13 13.22 21.18 13.32
N TYR A 14 12.28 22.05 12.91
CA TYR A 14 12.59 23.46 12.62
C TYR A 14 12.97 24.23 13.89
N ALA A 15 12.28 23.98 15.00
CA ALA A 15 12.61 24.59 16.29
C ALA A 15 14.00 24.17 16.77
N LEU A 16 14.35 22.89 16.63
CA LEU A 16 15.66 22.35 17.03
C LEU A 16 16.78 22.96 16.17
N SER A 17 16.59 23.07 14.85
CA SER A 17 17.57 23.68 13.95
C SER A 17 17.77 25.18 14.24
N GLY A 18 16.68 25.88 14.53
CA GLY A 18 16.73 27.27 14.97
C GLY A 18 17.45 27.46 16.30
N LEU A 19 17.22 26.56 17.25
CA LEU A 19 17.91 26.58 18.55
C LEU A 19 19.42 26.37 18.41
N ILE A 20 19.82 25.41 17.56
CA ILE A 20 21.23 25.12 17.26
C ILE A 20 21.89 26.34 16.62
N PHE A 21 21.21 27.01 15.69
CA PHE A 21 21.71 28.24 15.08
C PHE A 21 21.89 29.38 16.09
N LEU A 22 20.89 29.61 16.96
CA LEU A 22 20.94 30.61 18.01
C LEU A 22 22.06 30.34 19.02
N LEU A 23 22.23 29.07 19.43
CA LEU A 23 23.29 28.65 20.32
C LEU A 23 24.67 28.90 19.68
N TYR A 24 24.85 28.58 18.41
CA TYR A 24 26.07 28.84 17.68
C TYR A 24 26.37 30.32 17.59
N LEU A 25 25.37 31.16 17.28
CA LEU A 25 25.48 32.60 17.24
C LEU A 25 25.91 33.19 18.62
N PHE A 26 25.25 32.71 19.69
CA PHE A 26 25.57 33.10 21.07
C PHE A 26 27.03 32.76 21.43
N LEU A 27 27.48 31.56 21.10
CA LEU A 27 28.85 31.12 21.33
C LEU A 27 29.88 31.94 20.53
N CYS A 28 29.57 32.30 19.29
CA CYS A 28 30.41 33.19 18.47
C CYS A 28 30.52 34.59 19.05
N LEU A 29 29.41 35.17 19.52
CA LEU A 29 29.37 36.47 20.16
C LEU A 29 30.14 36.47 21.50
N ARG A 30 29.93 35.45 22.30
CA ARG A 30 30.61 35.25 23.58
C ARG A 30 32.13 35.07 23.39
N LYS A 31 32.55 34.30 22.39
CA LYS A 31 33.97 34.13 22.05
C LYS A 31 34.63 35.46 21.69
N SER A 32 33.98 36.31 20.94
CA SER A 32 34.49 37.62 20.58
C SER A 32 34.58 38.56 21.79
N ALA A 33 33.67 38.46 22.74
CA ALA A 33 33.69 39.21 23.99
C ALA A 33 34.84 38.77 24.93
N TRP A 34 35.03 37.45 25.07
CA TRP A 34 36.11 36.87 25.87
C TRP A 34 37.49 37.19 25.31
N LEU A 35 37.68 37.16 23.99
CA LEU A 35 38.94 37.53 23.35
C LEU A 35 39.28 39.04 23.55
N ARG A 36 38.27 39.90 23.73
CA ARG A 36 38.48 41.32 24.06
C ARG A 36 38.89 41.55 25.52
N ALA A 37 38.51 40.64 26.41
CA ALA A 37 38.82 40.70 27.84
C ALA A 37 40.24 40.18 28.18
N PHE A 38 40.81 39.30 27.32
CA PHE A 38 42.06 38.62 27.63
C PHE A 38 43.36 39.30 27.17
N GLY A 39 43.36 40.44 26.48
CA GLY A 39 44.62 41.06 26.14
C GLY A 39 44.59 42.19 25.12
N GLN A 40 45.75 42.89 24.98
CA GLN A 40 45.92 43.96 24.01
C GLN A 40 45.71 43.45 22.57
N ARG A 41 44.82 44.11 21.85
CA ARG A 41 44.45 43.79 20.46
C ARG A 41 45.63 43.61 19.50
N SER A 42 46.75 44.27 19.78
CA SER A 42 47.96 44.22 18.96
C SER A 42 48.64 42.86 18.97
N LEU A 43 48.71 42.16 20.11
CA LEU A 43 49.31 40.83 20.23
C LEU A 43 48.44 39.73 19.65
N ILE A 44 47.13 39.79 19.88
CA ILE A 44 46.17 38.81 19.38
C ILE A 44 46.12 38.82 17.84
N ASN A 45 46.17 39.97 17.20
CA ASN A 45 46.19 40.09 15.73
C ASN A 45 47.48 39.54 15.09
N ARG A 46 48.58 39.46 15.83
CA ARG A 46 49.87 38.94 15.30
C ARG A 46 49.95 37.42 15.33
N PHE A 47 49.29 36.80 16.29
CA PHE A 47 49.31 35.34 16.50
C PHE A 47 48.02 34.59 16.08
N SER A 48 46.90 35.31 15.97
CA SER A 48 45.63 34.71 15.63
C SER A 48 45.01 35.44 14.44
N LYS A 49 44.84 34.79 13.31
CA LYS A 49 43.98 35.27 12.22
C LYS A 49 42.54 35.28 12.75
N ILE A 50 42.10 36.40 13.34
CA ILE A 50 40.72 36.55 13.81
C ILE A 50 39.82 36.32 12.60
N PRO A 51 38.99 35.27 12.60
CA PRO A 51 38.12 35.00 11.48
C PRO A 51 37.12 36.14 11.32
N LYS A 52 37.07 36.75 10.13
CA LYS A 52 36.11 37.82 9.82
C LYS A 52 34.68 37.32 10.21
N ILE A 53 33.90 38.21 10.82
CA ILE A 53 32.52 37.89 11.30
C ILE A 53 31.69 37.22 10.24
N HIS A 54 31.81 37.61 8.97
CA HIS A 54 31.14 36.99 7.83
C HIS A 54 31.46 35.51 7.67
N ARG A 55 32.70 35.07 7.94
CA ARG A 55 33.11 33.68 7.82
C ARG A 55 32.50 32.79 8.92
N ASN A 56 32.31 33.35 10.10
CA ASN A 56 31.66 32.65 11.21
C ASN A 56 30.15 32.58 11.00
N LEU A 57 29.52 33.63 10.49
CA LEU A 57 28.11 33.61 10.09
C LEU A 57 27.85 32.59 8.99
N LEU A 58 28.71 32.53 7.97
CA LEU A 58 28.59 31.56 6.87
C LEU A 58 28.71 30.11 7.39
N LYS A 59 29.66 29.86 8.29
CA LYS A 59 29.79 28.54 8.93
C LYS A 59 28.56 28.14 9.74
N GLY A 60 27.98 29.09 10.50
CA GLY A 60 26.75 28.85 11.25
C GLY A 60 25.55 28.56 10.35
N ALA A 61 25.43 29.33 9.27
CA ALA A 61 24.36 29.09 8.28
C ALA A 61 24.50 27.74 7.59
N CYS A 62 25.71 27.36 7.18
CA CYS A 62 25.95 26.03 6.59
C CYS A 62 25.62 24.90 7.58
N MET A 63 25.99 25.06 8.86
CA MET A 63 25.72 24.04 9.88
C MET A 63 24.21 23.89 10.13
N SER A 64 23.49 24.99 10.21
CA SER A 64 22.03 24.98 10.40
C SER A 64 21.31 24.40 9.18
N ALA A 65 21.75 24.73 7.97
CA ALA A 65 21.24 24.20 6.74
C ALA A 65 21.44 22.66 6.66
N ALA A 66 22.62 22.18 7.07
CA ALA A 66 22.91 20.76 7.13
C ALA A 66 22.00 20.03 8.14
N CYS A 67 21.78 20.60 9.32
CA CYS A 67 20.84 20.05 10.30
C CYS A 67 19.40 20.03 9.78
N CYS A 68 18.95 21.08 9.10
CA CYS A 68 17.63 21.10 8.46
C CYS A 68 17.51 20.02 7.37
N ALA A 69 18.53 19.88 6.53
CA ALA A 69 18.53 18.86 5.49
C ALA A 69 18.47 17.44 6.06
N LEU A 70 19.26 17.16 7.11
CA LEU A 70 19.19 15.86 7.82
C LEU A 70 17.82 15.65 8.46
N GLY A 71 17.22 16.66 9.07
CA GLY A 71 15.88 16.58 9.61
C GLY A 71 14.83 16.24 8.53
N LEU A 72 14.94 16.85 7.34
CA LEU A 72 14.07 16.54 6.21
C LEU A 72 14.25 15.10 5.72
N VAL A 73 15.47 14.57 5.72
CA VAL A 73 15.73 13.17 5.36
C VAL A 73 15.10 12.22 6.36
N VAL A 74 15.20 12.49 7.65
CA VAL A 74 14.59 11.66 8.71
C VAL A 74 13.06 11.69 8.63
N LEU A 75 12.48 12.85 8.32
CA LEU A 75 11.03 12.99 8.16
C LEU A 75 10.47 12.28 6.93
N GLN A 76 11.34 11.83 5.99
CA GLN A 76 10.95 11.13 4.76
C GLN A 76 9.62 11.69 4.21
N PRO A 77 9.57 12.94 3.70
CA PRO A 77 8.34 13.47 3.14
C PRO A 77 7.93 12.55 1.98
N LYS A 78 7.03 11.63 2.24
CA LYS A 78 6.39 10.85 1.18
C LYS A 78 5.56 11.86 0.41
N TRP A 79 6.02 12.22 -0.76
CA TRP A 79 5.16 12.83 -1.75
C TRP A 79 4.14 11.76 -2.09
N GLN A 80 3.07 11.71 -1.31
CA GLN A 80 1.91 10.98 -1.73
C GLN A 80 1.47 11.67 -3.02
N THR A 81 1.89 11.10 -4.13
CA THR A 81 0.99 11.08 -5.25
C THR A 81 -0.25 10.46 -4.65
N THR A 82 -1.25 11.24 -4.33
CA THR A 82 -2.61 10.77 -4.18
C THR A 82 -2.89 10.09 -5.52
N ARG A 83 -2.51 8.83 -5.64
CA ARG A 83 -3.36 7.94 -6.38
C ARG A 83 -4.62 8.06 -5.55
N ASP A 84 -5.53 8.88 -6.03
CA ASP A 84 -6.91 8.69 -5.69
C ASP A 84 -7.14 7.21 -5.93
N HIS A 85 -6.96 6.40 -4.89
CA HIS A 85 -7.73 5.22 -4.76
C HIS A 85 -9.16 5.80 -4.70
N TYR A 86 -9.70 6.09 -5.88
CA TYR A 86 -11.10 5.81 -6.04
C TYR A 86 -11.16 4.37 -5.57
N GLU A 87 -11.59 4.15 -4.34
CA GLU A 87 -12.31 2.95 -4.01
C GLU A 87 -13.44 2.94 -5.02
N LYS A 88 -13.14 2.44 -6.23
CA LYS A 88 -14.18 1.92 -7.09
C LYS A 88 -14.84 0.95 -6.13
N GLN A 89 -16.02 1.29 -5.67
CA GLN A 89 -16.84 0.36 -4.92
C GLN A 89 -17.09 -0.77 -5.90
N GLY A 90 -16.10 -1.67 -5.98
CA GLY A 90 -16.14 -2.81 -6.85
C GLY A 90 -17.29 -3.68 -6.36
N LEU A 91 -18.08 -4.17 -7.27
CA LEU A 91 -19.11 -5.15 -6.98
C LEU A 91 -18.44 -6.45 -6.51
N GLU A 92 -19.07 -7.12 -5.58
CA GLU A 92 -18.73 -8.49 -5.25
C GLU A 92 -19.65 -9.42 -6.03
N ILE A 93 -19.06 -10.20 -6.92
CA ILE A 93 -19.77 -11.11 -7.83
C ILE A 93 -19.38 -12.54 -7.47
N VAL A 94 -20.36 -13.38 -7.19
CA VAL A 94 -20.12 -14.80 -6.93
C VAL A 94 -20.70 -15.60 -8.08
N PHE A 95 -19.83 -16.29 -8.80
CA PHE A 95 -20.24 -17.24 -9.84
C PHE A 95 -20.58 -18.58 -9.19
N VAL A 96 -21.78 -19.06 -9.46
CA VAL A 96 -22.28 -20.35 -8.95
C VAL A 96 -22.44 -21.30 -10.13
N LEU A 97 -21.50 -22.22 -10.30
CA LEU A 97 -21.41 -23.12 -11.44
C LEU A 97 -22.02 -24.48 -11.11
N ASP A 98 -22.99 -24.91 -11.91
CA ASP A 98 -23.50 -26.27 -11.86
C ASP A 98 -22.45 -27.26 -12.37
N VAL A 99 -22.13 -28.25 -11.54
CA VAL A 99 -21.22 -29.35 -11.88
C VAL A 99 -21.92 -30.72 -11.79
N SER A 100 -23.24 -30.74 -11.95
CA SER A 100 -23.99 -31.99 -12.06
C SER A 100 -23.65 -32.72 -13.35
N THR A 101 -23.96 -34.04 -13.41
CA THR A 101 -23.67 -34.89 -14.57
C THR A 101 -24.37 -34.41 -15.84
N SER A 102 -25.51 -33.72 -15.74
CA SER A 102 -26.20 -33.14 -16.89
C SER A 102 -25.37 -32.07 -17.62
N MET A 103 -24.36 -31.50 -16.96
CA MET A 103 -23.43 -30.50 -17.55
C MET A 103 -22.41 -31.12 -18.51
N LEU A 104 -22.33 -32.46 -18.56
CA LEU A 104 -21.53 -33.20 -19.55
C LEU A 104 -22.29 -33.41 -20.87
N ALA A 105 -23.56 -33.03 -20.97
CA ALA A 105 -24.32 -33.11 -22.22
C ALA A 105 -23.66 -32.28 -23.33
N GLU A 106 -23.60 -32.86 -24.54
CA GLU A 106 -22.95 -32.28 -25.73
C GLU A 106 -23.96 -31.63 -26.71
N ASP A 107 -25.12 -31.26 -26.20
CA ASP A 107 -26.12 -30.48 -26.99
C ASP A 107 -25.59 -29.10 -27.35
N VAL A 108 -24.62 -28.58 -26.57
CA VAL A 108 -23.83 -27.40 -26.85
C VAL A 108 -22.35 -27.78 -26.91
N LYS A 109 -21.67 -27.47 -28.01
CA LYS A 109 -20.26 -27.87 -28.17
C LYS A 109 -19.30 -27.02 -27.37
N PRO A 110 -18.24 -27.61 -26.74
CA PRO A 110 -17.97 -29.04 -26.66
C PRO A 110 -18.91 -29.80 -25.70
N ASN A 111 -19.27 -29.19 -24.57
CA ASN A 111 -20.32 -29.58 -23.65
C ASN A 111 -20.78 -28.38 -22.84
N ARG A 112 -21.89 -28.53 -22.08
CA ARG A 112 -22.46 -27.42 -21.30
C ARG A 112 -21.46 -26.86 -20.28
N LEU A 113 -20.68 -27.70 -19.60
CA LEU A 113 -19.69 -27.30 -18.61
C LEU A 113 -18.62 -26.42 -19.24
N GLN A 114 -18.01 -26.85 -20.34
CA GLN A 114 -16.96 -26.09 -21.01
C GLN A 114 -17.50 -24.74 -21.56
N ARG A 115 -18.73 -24.77 -22.06
CA ARG A 115 -19.39 -23.55 -22.53
C ARG A 115 -19.59 -22.55 -21.38
N ALA A 116 -20.13 -23.01 -20.23
CA ALA A 116 -20.31 -22.17 -19.06
C ALA A 116 -18.98 -21.59 -18.56
N LYS A 117 -17.92 -22.39 -18.49
CA LYS A 117 -16.57 -21.94 -18.10
C LYS A 117 -16.03 -20.85 -19.04
N THR A 118 -16.23 -21.04 -20.35
CA THR A 118 -15.79 -20.05 -21.36
C THR A 118 -16.52 -18.72 -21.19
N GLU A 119 -17.81 -18.76 -20.95
CA GLU A 119 -18.61 -17.53 -20.73
C GLU A 119 -18.23 -16.85 -19.41
N ILE A 120 -18.02 -17.60 -18.32
CA ILE A 120 -17.54 -17.04 -17.07
C ILE A 120 -16.17 -16.37 -17.25
N ALA A 121 -15.23 -17.05 -17.91
CA ALA A 121 -13.91 -16.50 -18.17
C ALA A 121 -13.97 -15.19 -18.98
N ARG A 122 -14.85 -15.15 -19.98
CA ARG A 122 -15.09 -13.94 -20.80
C ARG A 122 -15.67 -12.79 -19.98
N LEU A 123 -16.65 -13.07 -19.13
CA LEU A 123 -17.25 -12.05 -18.26
C LEU A 123 -16.23 -11.49 -17.30
N VAL A 124 -15.42 -12.35 -16.65
CA VAL A 124 -14.40 -11.93 -15.68
C VAL A 124 -13.31 -11.05 -16.31
N GLN A 125 -12.94 -11.31 -17.57
CA GLN A 125 -11.98 -10.47 -18.29
C GLN A 125 -12.49 -9.04 -18.58
N GLY A 126 -13.80 -8.86 -18.58
CA GLY A 126 -14.44 -7.54 -18.75
C GLY A 126 -14.61 -6.76 -17.45
N LEU A 127 -14.28 -7.34 -16.29
CA LEU A 127 -14.44 -6.70 -14.99
C LEU A 127 -13.18 -5.91 -14.63
N GLU A 128 -13.36 -4.69 -14.13
CA GLU A 128 -12.27 -3.82 -13.69
C GLU A 128 -12.48 -3.38 -12.24
N GLY A 129 -11.73 -3.97 -11.32
CA GLY A 129 -11.74 -3.59 -9.91
C GLY A 129 -12.83 -4.26 -9.06
N ASP A 130 -13.62 -5.15 -9.64
CA ASP A 130 -14.62 -5.95 -8.94
C ASP A 130 -13.96 -7.15 -8.23
N ARG A 131 -14.65 -7.75 -7.28
CA ARG A 131 -14.18 -8.95 -6.59
C ARG A 131 -15.03 -10.13 -7.04
N VAL A 132 -14.38 -11.22 -7.43
CA VAL A 132 -15.07 -12.42 -7.93
C VAL A 132 -14.84 -13.60 -7.03
N GLY A 133 -15.92 -14.29 -6.68
CA GLY A 133 -15.94 -15.58 -5.99
C GLY A 133 -16.38 -16.70 -6.93
N LEU A 134 -16.02 -17.94 -6.62
CA LEU A 134 -16.41 -19.11 -7.37
C LEU A 134 -16.95 -20.19 -6.45
N MET A 135 -18.14 -20.63 -6.72
CA MET A 135 -18.81 -21.75 -6.08
C MET A 135 -19.22 -22.78 -7.12
N VAL A 136 -19.25 -24.01 -6.71
CA VAL A 136 -19.79 -25.12 -7.51
C VAL A 136 -20.88 -25.82 -6.73
N PHE A 137 -21.86 -26.32 -7.44
CA PHE A 137 -22.92 -27.13 -6.83
C PHE A 137 -23.34 -28.30 -7.67
N ALA A 138 -23.78 -29.33 -6.98
CA ALA A 138 -24.50 -30.49 -7.50
C ALA A 138 -25.51 -30.92 -6.42
N ALA A 139 -25.46 -32.12 -5.88
CA ALA A 139 -26.24 -32.51 -4.71
C ALA A 139 -25.92 -31.63 -3.47
N ARG A 140 -24.69 -31.10 -3.37
CA ARG A 140 -24.22 -30.17 -2.36
C ARG A 140 -23.49 -29.02 -3.02
N ALA A 141 -23.46 -27.86 -2.35
CA ALA A 141 -22.70 -26.70 -2.79
C ALA A 141 -21.37 -26.60 -2.03
N PHE A 142 -20.33 -26.14 -2.73
CA PHE A 142 -18.99 -25.96 -2.20
C PHE A 142 -18.42 -24.63 -2.70
N SER A 143 -17.85 -23.86 -1.80
CA SER A 143 -17.09 -22.66 -2.17
C SER A 143 -15.67 -23.06 -2.55
N LEU A 144 -15.27 -22.81 -3.78
CA LEU A 144 -13.89 -23.01 -4.26
C LEU A 144 -13.03 -21.80 -3.99
N LEU A 145 -13.65 -20.61 -3.94
CA LEU A 145 -13.05 -19.36 -3.50
C LEU A 145 -13.87 -18.81 -2.33
N PRO A 146 -13.46 -19.10 -1.08
CA PRO A 146 -14.20 -18.68 0.11
C PRO A 146 -14.18 -17.16 0.32
N TYR A 147 -13.21 -16.47 -0.27
CA TYR A 147 -13.11 -15.01 -0.27
C TYR A 147 -13.03 -14.50 -1.70
N PRO A 148 -13.89 -13.55 -2.08
CA PRO A 148 -13.83 -12.92 -3.40
C PRO A 148 -12.48 -12.27 -3.65
N THR A 149 -11.92 -12.48 -4.85
CA THR A 149 -10.59 -11.97 -5.26
C THR A 149 -10.71 -11.05 -6.46
N ASN A 150 -9.77 -10.11 -6.56
CA ASN A 150 -9.56 -9.27 -7.75
C ASN A 150 -8.41 -9.78 -8.64
N ASP A 151 -7.74 -10.88 -8.24
CA ASP A 151 -6.72 -11.53 -9.07
C ASP A 151 -7.39 -12.57 -9.98
N TYR A 152 -7.87 -12.08 -11.11
CA TYR A 152 -8.63 -12.90 -12.06
C TYR A 152 -7.76 -13.96 -12.73
N GLU A 153 -6.56 -13.60 -13.18
CA GLU A 153 -5.72 -14.46 -14.00
C GLU A 153 -5.04 -15.57 -13.19
N ARG A 154 -4.46 -15.24 -12.05
CA ARG A 154 -3.64 -16.18 -11.28
C ARG A 154 -4.46 -17.07 -10.37
N VAL A 155 -5.54 -16.51 -9.81
CA VAL A 155 -6.35 -17.21 -8.82
C VAL A 155 -7.64 -17.73 -9.46
N PHE A 156 -8.52 -16.84 -9.91
CA PHE A 156 -9.86 -17.22 -10.36
C PHE A 156 -9.84 -18.15 -11.58
N LEU A 157 -9.18 -17.76 -12.68
CA LEU A 157 -9.14 -18.56 -13.91
C LEU A 157 -8.41 -19.89 -13.70
N ARG A 158 -7.40 -19.93 -12.84
CA ARG A 158 -6.72 -21.18 -12.51
C ARG A 158 -7.66 -22.16 -11.83
N ILE A 159 -8.43 -21.72 -10.83
CA ILE A 159 -9.40 -22.56 -10.12
C ILE A 159 -10.53 -22.98 -11.07
N LEU A 160 -11.04 -22.06 -11.88
CA LEU A 160 -12.06 -22.36 -12.88
C LEU A 160 -11.58 -23.46 -13.86
N ASN A 161 -10.31 -23.45 -14.25
CA ASN A 161 -9.73 -24.43 -15.15
C ASN A 161 -9.52 -25.80 -14.50
N MET A 162 -9.39 -25.89 -13.18
CA MET A 162 -9.33 -27.18 -12.46
C MET A 162 -10.65 -27.95 -12.52
N ILE A 163 -11.78 -27.26 -12.76
CA ILE A 163 -13.07 -27.91 -12.94
C ILE A 163 -13.11 -28.55 -14.33
N ASN A 164 -12.90 -29.82 -14.40
CA ASN A 164 -12.93 -30.64 -15.63
C ASN A 164 -13.99 -31.73 -15.56
N GLU A 165 -14.13 -32.52 -16.60
CA GLU A 165 -15.10 -33.65 -16.65
C GLU A 165 -14.86 -34.67 -15.56
N ASN A 166 -13.59 -34.91 -15.18
CA ASN A 166 -13.26 -35.82 -14.08
C ASN A 166 -13.81 -35.28 -12.76
N TYR A 167 -13.72 -33.95 -12.54
CA TYR A 167 -14.28 -33.33 -11.35
C TYR A 167 -15.79 -33.61 -11.22
N VAL A 168 -16.54 -33.48 -12.31
CA VAL A 168 -17.99 -33.78 -12.35
C VAL A 168 -18.28 -35.24 -11.97
N ARG A 169 -17.44 -36.19 -12.37
CA ARG A 169 -17.60 -37.61 -12.05
C ARG A 169 -17.39 -37.96 -10.58
N PHE A 170 -16.65 -37.14 -9.85
CA PHE A 170 -16.38 -37.30 -8.42
C PHE A 170 -17.41 -36.61 -7.52
N VAL A 171 -18.27 -35.75 -8.08
CA VAL A 171 -19.27 -35.03 -7.31
C VAL A 171 -20.52 -35.91 -7.15
N PRO A 172 -21.19 -35.90 -5.96
CA PRO A 172 -22.41 -36.67 -5.75
C PRO A 172 -23.52 -36.30 -6.73
N TYR A 173 -24.26 -37.27 -7.18
CA TYR A 173 -25.39 -37.09 -8.11
C TYR A 173 -26.49 -36.24 -7.46
N GLY A 174 -27.05 -35.34 -8.22
CA GLY A 174 -28.15 -34.47 -7.84
C GLY A 174 -27.90 -33.01 -8.14
N THR A 175 -28.93 -32.19 -8.03
CA THR A 175 -28.87 -30.74 -8.29
C THR A 175 -29.66 -30.02 -7.21
N ASN A 176 -28.97 -29.48 -6.20
CA ASN A 176 -29.61 -28.76 -5.09
C ASN A 176 -29.28 -27.26 -5.18
N ILE A 177 -30.10 -26.52 -5.93
CA ILE A 177 -29.97 -25.11 -6.16
C ILE A 177 -30.17 -24.30 -4.86
N GLY A 178 -31.10 -24.75 -4.00
CA GLY A 178 -31.40 -24.07 -2.73
C GLY A 178 -30.19 -24.00 -1.81
N ASN A 179 -29.42 -25.11 -1.72
CA ASN A 179 -28.20 -25.15 -0.92
C ASN A 179 -27.11 -24.24 -1.48
N ALA A 180 -27.02 -24.16 -2.81
CA ALA A 180 -26.11 -23.24 -3.49
C ALA A 180 -26.43 -21.77 -3.18
N PHE A 181 -27.70 -21.42 -3.15
CA PHE A 181 -28.16 -20.06 -2.86
C PHE A 181 -27.86 -19.67 -1.41
N ILE A 182 -28.14 -20.55 -0.46
CA ILE A 182 -27.85 -20.30 0.97
C ILE A 182 -26.35 -20.08 1.17
N LEU A 183 -25.51 -20.91 0.57
CA LEU A 183 -24.06 -20.78 0.66
C LEU A 183 -23.54 -19.49 0.01
N ALA A 184 -24.12 -19.08 -1.12
CA ALA A 184 -23.77 -17.82 -1.77
C ALA A 184 -24.12 -16.61 -0.89
N MET A 185 -25.30 -16.62 -0.25
CA MET A 185 -25.69 -15.55 0.67
C MET A 185 -24.77 -15.46 1.90
N ASP A 186 -24.31 -16.59 2.43
CA ASP A 186 -23.38 -16.63 3.57
C ASP A 186 -22.01 -16.01 3.21
N THR A 187 -21.63 -16.07 1.95
CA THR A 187 -20.37 -15.47 1.46
C THR A 187 -20.42 -13.94 1.46
N PHE A 188 -21.57 -13.34 1.16
CA PHE A 188 -21.76 -11.88 1.20
C PHE A 188 -21.99 -11.32 2.61
N SER A 189 -22.25 -12.17 3.59
CA SER A 189 -22.53 -11.75 4.98
C SER A 189 -21.25 -11.67 5.84
N LYS A 190 -20.09 -12.03 5.28
CA LYS A 190 -18.78 -12.03 5.96
C LYS A 190 -17.91 -10.89 5.48
#